data_fcd6b797b9f2d2d15331ec167faa9435
#
_entry.id   fcd6b797b9f2d2d15331ec167faa9435
#
_cell.length_a   1.000
_cell.length_b   1.000
_cell.length_c   1.000
_cell.angle_alpha   90.00
_cell.angle_beta   90.00
_cell.angle_gamma   90.00
#
_symmetry.space_group_name_H-M   'P 1'
#
loop_
_entity.id
_entity.type
_entity.pdbx_description
1 polymer ?
#
loop_
_entity_poly.entity_id
_entity_poly.type
_entity_poly.pdbx_seq_one_letter_code
_entity_poly.pdbx_strand_id
1 'polypeptide(L)' 'SFVSYLNDFRLNVAARLLSSNDESILSVAENCGFFNLSYFNRMFKKKYGMTPGKYRDNHNL' A
#
# COMPACT_ATOMS: atom_id res chain seq x y z
N SER A 1 -1.29 17.91 6.51
CA SER A 1 -1.04 17.62 7.92
C SER A 1 0.06 16.59 8.09
N PHE A 2 0.54 16.45 9.30
CA PHE A 2 1.58 15.45 9.59
C PHE A 2 1.08 14.03 9.30
N VAL A 3 -0.17 13.72 9.68
CA VAL A 3 -0.74 12.39 9.44
C VAL A 3 -0.85 12.11 7.95
N SER A 4 -1.26 13.10 7.18
CA SER A 4 -1.38 12.97 5.73
C SER A 4 -0.01 12.70 5.10
N TYR A 5 0.99 13.45 5.52
CA TYR A 5 2.36 13.26 5.04
C TYR A 5 2.88 11.86 5.38
N LEU A 6 2.66 11.43 6.61
CA LEU A 6 3.11 10.11 7.06
C LEU A 6 2.44 8.99 6.28
N ASN A 7 1.13 9.12 6.05
CA ASN A 7 0.40 8.12 5.26
C ASN A 7 0.93 8.06 3.84
N ASP A 8 1.20 9.21 3.23
CA ASP A 8 1.76 9.25 1.87
C ASP A 8 3.10 8.53 1.80
N PHE A 9 3.96 8.76 2.80
CA PHE A 9 5.27 8.09 2.87
C PHE A 9 5.08 6.58 3.01
N ARG A 10 4.21 6.15 3.92
CA ARG A 10 3.94 4.73 4.15
C ARG A 10 3.38 4.05 2.90
N LEU A 11 2.48 4.74 2.18
CA LEU A 11 1.90 4.19 0.96
C LEU A 11 2.93 4.09 -0.15
N ASN A 12 3.88 5.01 -0.23
CA ASN A 12 4.98 4.91 -1.18
C ASN A 12 5.82 3.66 -0.93
N VAL A 13 6.15 3.39 0.33
CA VAL A 13 6.89 2.19 0.69
C VAL A 13 6.09 0.95 0.33
N ALA A 14 4.79 0.96 0.63
CA ALA A 14 3.92 -0.17 0.30
C ALA A 14 3.91 -0.45 -1.20
N ALA A 15 3.82 0.58 -2.02
CA ALA A 15 3.83 0.41 -3.48
C ALA A 15 5.12 -0.25 -3.96
N ARG A 16 6.25 0.12 -3.40
CA ARG A 16 7.52 -0.52 -3.73
C ARG A 16 7.54 -1.99 -3.33
N LEU A 17 7.05 -2.30 -2.14
CA LEU A 17 7.01 -3.69 -1.67
C LEU A 17 6.09 -4.53 -2.51
N LEU A 18 4.92 -3.99 -2.90
CA LEU A 18 3.99 -4.70 -3.76
C LEU A 18 4.62 -5.08 -5.10
N SER A 19 5.49 -4.23 -5.61
CA SER A 19 6.16 -4.44 -6.89
C SER A 19 7.37 -5.35 -6.78
N SER A 20 7.94 -5.52 -5.60
CA SER A 20 9.24 -6.18 -5.43
C SER A 20 9.20 -7.51 -4.69
N ASN A 21 8.06 -7.89 -4.09
CA ASN A 21 7.96 -9.16 -3.38
C ASN A 21 6.58 -9.78 -3.54
N ASP A 22 6.42 -11.00 -3.05
CA ASP A 22 5.18 -11.78 -3.15
C ASP A 22 4.45 -11.89 -1.81
N GLU A 23 4.79 -11.06 -0.84
CA GLU A 23 4.10 -11.11 0.45
C GLU A 23 2.63 -10.72 0.30
N SER A 24 1.81 -11.22 1.23
CA SER A 24 0.38 -10.90 1.19
C SER A 24 0.16 -9.39 1.34
N ILE A 25 -0.98 -8.93 0.85
CA ILE A 25 -1.36 -7.52 0.99
C ILE A 25 -1.40 -7.13 2.46
N LEU A 26 -1.91 -8.04 3.32
CA LEU A 26 -1.94 -7.79 4.76
C LEU A 26 -0.53 -7.60 5.32
N SER A 27 0.38 -8.48 4.93
CA SER A 27 1.78 -8.40 5.40
C SER A 27 2.43 -7.08 4.98
N VAL A 28 2.24 -6.69 3.74
CA VAL A 28 2.76 -5.42 3.24
C VAL A 28 2.18 -4.25 4.05
N ALA A 29 0.88 -4.25 4.26
CA ALA A 29 0.22 -3.18 5.02
C ALA A 29 0.80 -3.07 6.43
N GLU A 30 0.92 -4.21 7.12
CA GLU A 30 1.44 -4.23 8.49
C GLU A 30 2.89 -3.76 8.54
N ASN A 31 3.71 -4.20 7.62
CA ASN A 31 5.12 -3.80 7.56
C ASN A 31 5.29 -2.31 7.30
N CYS A 32 4.29 -1.69 6.70
CA CYS A 32 4.31 -0.26 6.43
C CYS A 32 3.65 0.57 7.54
N GLY A 33 3.18 -0.09 8.60
CA GLY A 33 2.59 0.61 9.75
C GLY A 33 1.10 0.80 9.68
N PHE A 34 0.41 0.07 8.80
CA PHE A 34 -1.05 0.09 8.73
C PHE A 34 -1.59 -1.11 9.48
N PHE A 35 -2.38 -0.85 10.53
CA PHE A 35 -2.93 -1.91 11.38
C PHE A 35 -4.40 -2.22 11.08
N ASN A 36 -4.97 -1.55 10.09
CA ASN A 36 -6.34 -1.80 9.64
C ASN A 36 -6.30 -1.96 8.12
N LEU A 37 -6.56 -3.18 7.67
CA LEU A 37 -6.45 -3.49 6.24
C LEU A 37 -7.47 -2.72 5.39
N SER A 38 -8.69 -2.54 5.89
CA SER A 38 -9.71 -1.80 5.15
C SER A 38 -9.29 -0.34 4.96
N TYR A 39 -8.70 0.26 5.99
CA TYR A 39 -8.20 1.62 5.91
C TYR A 39 -7.05 1.71 4.91
N PHE A 40 -6.13 0.76 4.98
CA PHE A 40 -5.01 0.69 4.04
C PHE A 40 -5.50 0.62 2.60
N ASN A 41 -6.43 -0.30 2.32
CA ASN A 41 -6.96 -0.48 0.98
C ASN A 41 -7.61 0.81 0.47
N ARG A 42 -8.39 1.47 1.31
CA ARG A 42 -9.07 2.71 0.94
C ARG A 42 -8.08 3.84 0.65
N MET A 43 -7.08 3.99 1.50
CA MET A 43 -6.07 5.04 1.33
C MET A 43 -5.19 4.76 0.11
N PHE A 44 -4.83 3.49 -0.10
CA PHE A 44 -4.03 3.11 -1.25
C PHE A 44 -4.78 3.41 -2.55
N LYS A 45 -6.05 3.00 -2.62
CA LYS A 45 -6.86 3.24 -3.81
C LYS A 45 -7.04 4.74 -4.08
N LYS A 46 -7.20 5.51 -3.02
CA LYS A 46 -7.34 6.97 -3.16
C LYS A 46 -6.09 7.58 -3.77
N LYS A 47 -4.91 7.10 -3.37
CA LYS A 47 -3.64 7.66 -3.86
C LYS A 47 -3.27 7.16 -5.25
N TYR A 48 -3.42 5.87 -5.51
CA TYR A 48 -2.94 5.26 -6.74
C TYR A 48 -4.03 4.93 -7.74
N GLY A 49 -5.30 5.14 -7.40
CA GLY A 49 -6.41 4.92 -8.31
C GLY A 49 -6.82 3.47 -8.48
N MET A 50 -6.22 2.54 -7.74
CA MET A 50 -6.53 1.13 -7.84
C MET A 50 -6.20 0.44 -6.53
N THR A 51 -6.74 -0.78 -6.33
CA THR A 51 -6.46 -1.56 -5.13
C THR A 51 -5.01 -2.02 -5.10
N PRO A 52 -4.47 -2.34 -3.91
CA PRO A 52 -3.10 -2.86 -3.82
C PRO A 52 -2.87 -4.12 -4.65
N GLY A 53 -3.84 -5.03 -4.69
CA GLY A 53 -3.73 -6.24 -5.50
C GLY A 53 -3.65 -5.93 -6.98
N LYS A 54 -4.48 -5.03 -7.45
CA LYS A 54 -4.47 -4.60 -8.84
C LYS A 54 -3.17 -3.90 -9.20
N TYR A 55 -2.68 -3.06 -8.30
CA TYR A 55 -1.41 -2.38 -8.48
C TYR A 55 -0.28 -3.40 -8.65
N ARG A 56 -0.24 -4.41 -7.80
CA ARG A 56 0.77 -5.47 -7.89
C ARG A 56 0.70 -6.17 -9.25
N ASP A 57 -0.51 -6.54 -9.68
CA ASP A 57 -0.70 -7.23 -10.95
C ASP A 57 -0.17 -6.40 -12.12
N ASN A 58 -0.36 -5.09 -12.07
CA ASN A 58 0.07 -4.20 -13.14
C ASN A 58 1.57 -3.91 -13.14
N HIS A 59 2.24 -4.06 -11.97
CA HIS A 59 3.64 -3.68 -11.81
C HIS A 59 4.56 -4.87 -11.52
N ASN A 60 4.00 -6.06 -11.46
CA ASN A 60 4.78 -7.27 -11.19
C ASN A 60 5.13 -7.90 -12.53
N LEU A 61 6.41 -7.97 -12.83
CA LEU A 61 6.90 -8.52 -14.09
C LEU A 61 7.24 -10.01 -13.99
#